data_25c7bfff75525cf0633a6f68b01b4062
#
_entry.id   25c7bfff75525cf0633a6f68b01b4062
#
_cell.length_a   1.000
_cell.length_b   1.000
_cell.length_c   1.000
_cell.angle_alpha   90.00
_cell.angle_beta   90.00
_cell.angle_gamma   90.00
#
_symmetry.space_group_name_H-M   'P 1'
#
loop_
_entity.id
_entity.type
_entity.pdbx_description
1 polymer ?
#
loop_
_entity_poly.entity_id
_entity_poly.type
_entity_poly.pdbx_seq_one_letter_code
_entity_poly.pdbx_strand_id
1 'polypeptide(L)'
;MQTVAIIGAGASGSLCAVEIRRRHPDWRVMLLEAGKRPMAKLALTGGGRCNITNSFENIRAVKEAYPRGYSVMKRLLKSWPPRETLAWFEREGIRFTTQEDGCVFPCSQDAMQIVSCLERLIAKEGVELRCGVRITRIEALRDGGFTLHAREGDRLCCDKLVLCAGGSSAQFLGTLLPEGVEIVPTVPSLFTFRLEDGDLSSLMGTVLDSARLSIPGSGISSEGTLLITDWGLSGPAALKLSSYAAVLLSGRQYRCPLVINWTGMDEESQRRQLELLAGENPRKLVAGAGPGQLSARLWKYLCGKAGIPGSTRWSELGGRQLNRLVSRICAFETQIVGRAKFKEEFVTAGGVALSGVDPTTMQSRQYPGLYFAGEVLDIDAITGGFNLQAAWSTAFAVAEHI
;
A
#
# COMPACT_ATOMS: atom_id res chain seq x y z
N MET A 1 -18.94 32.25 -13.76
CA MET A 1 -18.75 30.80 -13.96
C MET A 1 -17.53 30.42 -13.13
N GLN A 2 -17.70 29.55 -12.15
CA GLN A 2 -16.60 29.17 -11.26
C GLN A 2 -15.67 28.18 -11.96
N THR A 3 -14.37 28.33 -11.77
CA THR A 3 -13.34 27.47 -12.40
C THR A 3 -12.65 26.65 -11.32
N VAL A 4 -12.65 25.34 -11.45
CA VAL A 4 -11.93 24.38 -10.60
C VAL A 4 -10.79 23.77 -11.39
N ALA A 5 -9.58 23.82 -10.84
CA ALA A 5 -8.44 23.09 -11.38
C ALA A 5 -8.15 21.88 -10.47
N ILE A 6 -7.86 20.72 -11.08
CA ILE A 6 -7.46 19.49 -10.39
C ILE A 6 -6.09 19.09 -10.94
N ILE A 7 -5.08 19.01 -10.08
CA ILE A 7 -3.71 18.64 -10.46
C ILE A 7 -3.51 17.15 -10.18
N GLY A 8 -3.32 16.36 -11.23
CA GLY A 8 -3.14 14.91 -11.22
C GLY A 8 -4.40 14.15 -11.64
N ALA A 9 -4.35 13.54 -12.82
CA ALA A 9 -5.41 12.68 -13.35
C ALA A 9 -5.18 11.20 -13.00
N GLY A 10 -4.89 10.94 -11.73
CA GLY A 10 -4.87 9.60 -11.14
C GLY A 10 -6.27 9.16 -10.68
N ALA A 11 -6.35 8.12 -9.84
CA ALA A 11 -7.61 7.60 -9.30
C ALA A 11 -8.43 8.70 -8.62
N SER A 12 -7.87 9.40 -7.63
CA SER A 12 -8.57 10.44 -6.89
C SER A 12 -8.98 11.63 -7.74
N GLY A 13 -8.07 12.17 -8.57
CA GLY A 13 -8.36 13.34 -9.40
C GLY A 13 -9.41 13.07 -10.46
N SER A 14 -9.40 11.89 -11.08
CA SER A 14 -10.37 11.51 -12.10
C SER A 14 -11.79 11.37 -11.52
N LEU A 15 -11.95 10.67 -10.40
CA LEU A 15 -13.24 10.55 -9.71
C LEU A 15 -13.72 11.92 -9.21
N CYS A 16 -12.84 12.70 -8.60
CA CYS A 16 -13.14 14.04 -8.11
C CYS A 16 -13.67 14.95 -9.22
N ALA A 17 -13.01 14.96 -10.37
CA ALA A 17 -13.39 15.76 -11.53
C ALA A 17 -14.81 15.40 -12.05
N VAL A 18 -15.10 14.11 -12.18
CA VAL A 18 -16.42 13.61 -12.60
C VAL A 18 -17.49 14.04 -11.59
N GLU A 19 -17.25 13.83 -10.30
CA GLU A 19 -18.24 14.14 -9.27
C GLU A 19 -18.46 15.65 -9.11
N ILE A 20 -17.45 16.49 -9.23
CA ILE A 20 -17.62 17.96 -9.22
C ILE A 20 -18.48 18.39 -10.40
N ARG A 21 -18.23 17.88 -11.62
CA ARG A 21 -19.04 18.21 -12.79
C ARG A 21 -20.48 17.78 -12.66
N ARG A 22 -20.76 16.60 -12.10
CA ARG A 22 -22.11 16.11 -11.85
C ARG A 22 -22.88 16.98 -10.86
N ARG A 23 -22.21 17.50 -9.83
CA ARG A 23 -22.80 18.35 -8.78
C ARG A 23 -22.95 19.81 -9.22
N HIS A 24 -22.02 20.26 -10.04
CA HIS A 24 -21.91 21.65 -10.49
C HIS A 24 -21.82 21.73 -12.04
N PRO A 25 -22.92 21.49 -12.75
CA PRO A 25 -22.91 21.46 -14.23
C PRO A 25 -22.45 22.77 -14.89
N ASP A 26 -22.59 23.89 -14.21
CA ASP A 26 -22.23 25.21 -14.72
C ASP A 26 -20.75 25.60 -14.44
N TRP A 27 -20.02 24.76 -13.70
CA TRP A 27 -18.61 25.06 -13.40
C TRP A 27 -17.70 24.55 -14.50
N ARG A 28 -16.62 25.27 -14.73
CA ARG A 28 -15.51 24.79 -15.56
C ARG A 28 -14.58 23.92 -14.70
N VAL A 29 -14.39 22.67 -15.06
CA VAL A 29 -13.50 21.74 -14.37
C VAL A 29 -12.35 21.37 -15.30
N MET A 30 -11.13 21.78 -14.94
CA MET A 30 -9.88 21.44 -15.63
C MET A 30 -9.16 20.33 -14.86
N LEU A 31 -8.88 19.21 -15.52
CA LEU A 31 -8.10 18.10 -14.97
C LEU A 31 -6.73 18.07 -15.65
N LEU A 32 -5.68 18.39 -14.88
CA LEU A 32 -4.32 18.59 -15.37
C LEU A 32 -3.45 17.38 -15.03
N GLU A 33 -2.82 16.79 -16.04
CA GLU A 33 -1.95 15.62 -15.88
C GLU A 33 -0.54 15.91 -16.44
N ALA A 34 0.47 15.62 -15.62
CA ALA A 34 1.87 15.83 -16.00
C ALA A 34 2.37 14.79 -17.02
N GLY A 35 1.79 13.60 -17.01
CA GLY A 35 2.11 12.52 -17.94
C GLY A 35 1.38 12.66 -19.27
N LYS A 36 1.75 11.79 -20.20
CA LYS A 36 1.11 11.74 -21.53
C LYS A 36 -0.27 11.10 -21.53
N ARG A 37 -0.61 10.33 -20.47
CA ARG A 37 -1.87 9.61 -20.32
C ARG A 37 -2.35 9.74 -18.88
N PRO A 38 -3.67 9.87 -18.62
CA PRO A 38 -4.21 9.84 -17.28
C PRO A 38 -4.13 8.42 -16.70
N MET A 39 -4.23 8.30 -15.39
CA MET A 39 -4.41 7.04 -14.65
C MET A 39 -3.33 5.97 -14.91
N ALA A 40 -2.12 6.34 -15.35
CA ALA A 40 -1.04 5.40 -15.67
C ALA A 40 -0.70 4.48 -14.48
N LYS A 41 -0.69 5.01 -13.24
CA LYS A 41 -0.44 4.20 -12.03
C LYS A 41 -1.63 3.28 -11.72
N LEU A 42 -2.87 3.74 -11.93
CA LEU A 42 -4.08 2.93 -11.71
C LEU A 42 -4.11 1.68 -12.59
N ALA A 43 -3.70 1.80 -13.85
CA ALA A 43 -3.61 0.68 -14.80
C ALA A 43 -2.67 -0.46 -14.33
N LEU A 44 -1.70 -0.16 -13.46
CA LEU A 44 -0.72 -1.13 -12.95
C LEU A 44 -1.11 -1.73 -11.59
N THR A 45 -2.13 -1.18 -10.92
CA THR A 45 -2.51 -1.61 -9.57
C THR A 45 -3.02 -3.05 -9.53
N GLY A 46 -2.74 -3.74 -8.42
CA GLY A 46 -3.14 -5.14 -8.25
C GLY A 46 -2.57 -6.09 -9.31
N GLY A 47 -1.38 -5.80 -9.85
CA GLY A 47 -0.79 -6.57 -10.94
C GLY A 47 -1.55 -6.43 -12.26
N GLY A 48 -2.07 -5.25 -12.56
CA GLY A 48 -2.89 -4.98 -13.75
C GLY A 48 -4.36 -5.39 -13.64
N ARG A 49 -4.81 -5.82 -12.45
CA ARG A 49 -6.20 -6.24 -12.21
C ARG A 49 -7.06 -5.16 -11.54
N CYS A 50 -6.44 -4.14 -10.94
CA CYS A 50 -7.05 -3.11 -10.10
C CYS A 50 -7.73 -3.67 -8.85
N ASN A 51 -6.99 -3.81 -7.74
CA ASN A 51 -7.59 -4.06 -6.43
C ASN A 51 -8.29 -2.78 -5.94
N ILE A 52 -9.56 -2.59 -6.34
CA ILE A 52 -10.26 -1.31 -6.26
C ILE A 52 -10.58 -0.88 -4.83
N THR A 53 -10.81 -1.83 -3.94
CA THR A 53 -11.11 -1.63 -2.52
C THR A 53 -10.92 -2.94 -1.75
N ASN A 54 -11.34 -2.95 -0.49
CA ASN A 54 -11.39 -4.12 0.37
C ASN A 54 -12.78 -4.22 1.04
N SER A 55 -13.24 -5.42 1.37
CA SER A 55 -14.50 -5.61 2.09
C SER A 55 -14.42 -5.14 3.56
N PHE A 56 -13.22 -5.03 4.12
CA PHE A 56 -12.93 -4.74 5.53
C PHE A 56 -13.42 -5.80 6.54
N GLU A 57 -13.97 -6.92 6.09
CA GLU A 57 -14.45 -7.98 6.99
C GLU A 57 -13.34 -8.57 7.86
N ASN A 58 -12.12 -8.64 7.34
CA ASN A 58 -10.94 -9.16 8.03
C ASN A 58 -10.17 -8.07 8.82
N ILE A 59 -10.69 -6.84 8.89
CA ILE A 59 -10.06 -5.69 9.57
C ILE A 59 -10.81 -5.36 10.85
N ARG A 60 -10.19 -5.60 11.99
CA ARG A 60 -10.78 -5.34 13.32
C ARG A 60 -10.85 -3.86 13.65
N ALA A 61 -9.86 -3.10 13.21
CA ALA A 61 -9.78 -1.66 13.44
C ALA A 61 -9.15 -0.95 12.24
N VAL A 62 -9.66 0.22 11.88
CA VAL A 62 -9.18 1.01 10.73
C VAL A 62 -7.67 1.27 10.77
N LYS A 63 -7.08 1.40 11.97
CA LYS A 63 -5.62 1.58 12.15
C LYS A 63 -4.79 0.37 11.69
N GLU A 64 -5.37 -0.81 11.58
CA GLU A 64 -4.68 -2.00 11.04
C GLU A 64 -4.49 -1.88 9.54
N ALA A 65 -5.46 -1.29 8.85
CA ALA A 65 -5.37 -1.03 7.41
C ALA A 65 -4.57 0.26 7.11
N TYR A 66 -4.74 1.30 7.94
CA TYR A 66 -4.13 2.62 7.75
C TYR A 66 -3.19 2.96 8.90
N PRO A 67 -1.90 2.61 8.84
CA PRO A 67 -0.92 2.95 9.89
C PRO A 67 -0.78 4.46 10.08
N ARG A 68 -0.97 5.26 9.02
CA ARG A 68 -1.00 6.73 9.02
C ARG A 68 -2.33 7.23 8.45
N GLY A 69 -2.85 8.32 9.02
CA GLY A 69 -4.12 8.90 8.62
C GLY A 69 -5.38 8.13 9.03
N TYR A 70 -5.27 7.10 9.92
CA TYR A 70 -6.41 6.26 10.30
C TYR A 70 -7.59 7.04 10.90
N SER A 71 -7.35 8.14 11.62
CA SER A 71 -8.40 8.96 12.24
C SER A 71 -9.24 9.67 11.18
N VAL A 72 -8.62 10.19 10.15
CA VAL A 72 -9.29 10.79 8.98
C VAL A 72 -10.05 9.72 8.21
N MET A 73 -9.38 8.60 7.88
CA MET A 73 -10.02 7.49 7.18
C MET A 73 -11.22 6.91 7.93
N LYS A 74 -11.14 6.79 9.26
CA LYS A 74 -12.27 6.36 10.09
C LYS A 74 -13.50 7.27 9.94
N ARG A 75 -13.29 8.56 9.71
CA ARG A 75 -14.36 9.53 9.44
C ARG A 75 -14.89 9.37 8.01
N LEU A 76 -14.00 9.39 7.03
CA LEU A 76 -14.37 9.32 5.62
C LEU A 76 -15.08 8.01 5.25
N LEU A 77 -14.67 6.89 5.83
CA LEU A 77 -15.33 5.59 5.63
C LEU A 77 -16.76 5.52 6.20
N LYS A 78 -17.20 6.49 7.03
CA LYS A 78 -18.61 6.60 7.42
C LYS A 78 -19.46 7.22 6.32
N SER A 79 -18.91 8.19 5.59
CA SER A 79 -19.61 8.87 4.49
C SER A 79 -19.45 8.13 3.17
N TRP A 80 -18.24 7.61 2.90
CA TRP A 80 -17.93 6.88 1.67
C TRP A 80 -17.20 5.55 1.98
N PRO A 81 -17.94 4.52 2.45
CA PRO A 81 -17.41 3.17 2.67
C PRO A 81 -17.18 2.42 1.34
N PRO A 82 -16.52 1.25 1.38
CA PRO A 82 -16.30 0.40 0.20
C PRO A 82 -17.54 0.13 -0.65
N ARG A 83 -18.66 -0.12 0.00
CA ARG A 83 -19.94 -0.36 -0.68
C ARG A 83 -20.36 0.80 -1.60
N GLU A 84 -20.12 2.05 -1.17
CA GLU A 84 -20.44 3.23 -1.99
C GLU A 84 -19.51 3.35 -3.20
N THR A 85 -18.21 3.01 -3.00
CA THR A 85 -17.25 2.90 -4.11
C THR A 85 -17.72 1.88 -5.13
N LEU A 86 -18.09 0.68 -4.70
CA LEU A 86 -18.57 -0.37 -5.60
C LEU A 86 -19.87 0.05 -6.29
N ALA A 87 -20.85 0.55 -5.54
CA ALA A 87 -22.12 1.01 -6.09
C ALA A 87 -21.94 2.14 -7.12
N TRP A 88 -20.93 3.02 -6.93
CA TRP A 88 -20.62 4.07 -7.89
C TRP A 88 -20.16 3.50 -9.24
N PHE A 89 -19.23 2.55 -9.22
CA PHE A 89 -18.77 1.90 -10.45
C PHE A 89 -19.78 0.91 -11.03
N GLU A 90 -20.61 0.27 -10.20
CA GLU A 90 -21.69 -0.62 -10.65
C GLU A 90 -22.75 0.12 -11.45
N ARG A 91 -23.09 1.36 -11.08
CA ARG A 91 -23.97 2.24 -11.87
C ARG A 91 -23.42 2.54 -13.26
N GLU A 92 -22.10 2.43 -13.42
CA GLU A 92 -21.41 2.59 -14.71
C GLU A 92 -21.19 1.25 -15.45
N GLY A 93 -21.81 0.16 -14.96
CA GLY A 93 -21.82 -1.15 -15.61
C GLY A 93 -20.65 -2.07 -15.25
N ILE A 94 -19.86 -1.76 -14.22
CA ILE A 94 -18.76 -2.60 -13.78
C ILE A 94 -19.24 -3.58 -12.71
N ARG A 95 -18.88 -4.86 -12.84
CA ARG A 95 -19.15 -5.90 -11.84
C ARG A 95 -17.89 -6.25 -11.08
N PHE A 96 -18.04 -6.61 -9.80
CA PHE A 96 -16.92 -6.90 -8.91
C PHE A 96 -16.99 -8.32 -8.35
N THR A 97 -15.83 -8.82 -7.94
CA THR A 97 -15.66 -10.05 -7.18
C THR A 97 -14.79 -9.80 -5.96
N THR A 98 -15.16 -10.36 -4.81
CA THR A 98 -14.40 -10.28 -3.57
C THR A 98 -13.66 -11.59 -3.36
N GLN A 99 -12.36 -11.53 -3.07
CA GLN A 99 -11.53 -12.67 -2.74
C GLN A 99 -11.62 -12.98 -1.24
N GLU A 100 -11.16 -14.17 -0.81
CA GLU A 100 -11.19 -14.62 0.58
C GLU A 100 -10.44 -13.69 1.55
N ASP A 101 -9.42 -12.99 1.06
CA ASP A 101 -8.66 -11.99 1.82
C ASP A 101 -9.34 -10.62 1.91
N GLY A 102 -10.55 -10.50 1.38
CA GLY A 102 -11.34 -9.26 1.33
C GLY A 102 -10.95 -8.32 0.19
N CYS A 103 -9.95 -8.62 -0.62
CA CYS A 103 -9.58 -7.84 -1.79
C CYS A 103 -10.69 -7.85 -2.84
N VAL A 104 -11.03 -6.69 -3.41
CA VAL A 104 -12.09 -6.57 -4.41
C VAL A 104 -11.53 -6.17 -5.76
N PHE A 105 -11.88 -6.93 -6.79
CA PHE A 105 -11.43 -6.72 -8.16
C PHE A 105 -12.62 -6.64 -9.13
N PRO A 106 -12.48 -5.94 -10.26
CA PRO A 106 -13.45 -6.11 -11.35
C PRO A 106 -13.51 -7.58 -11.80
N CYS A 107 -14.72 -8.05 -12.15
CA CYS A 107 -14.88 -9.43 -12.62
C CYS A 107 -14.06 -9.74 -13.88
N SER A 108 -13.75 -8.73 -14.69
CA SER A 108 -12.86 -8.84 -15.85
C SER A 108 -11.40 -9.15 -15.48
N GLN A 109 -11.00 -8.92 -14.22
CA GLN A 109 -9.59 -9.00 -13.76
C GLN A 109 -8.65 -8.09 -14.58
N ASP A 110 -9.18 -6.97 -15.11
CA ASP A 110 -8.45 -6.01 -15.95
C ASP A 110 -8.65 -4.58 -15.44
N ALA A 111 -7.55 -3.96 -15.01
CA ALA A 111 -7.51 -2.57 -14.54
C ALA A 111 -7.97 -1.57 -15.62
N MET A 112 -7.80 -1.91 -16.89
CA MET A 112 -8.22 -1.05 -17.99
C MET A 112 -9.72 -0.85 -18.06
N GLN A 113 -10.53 -1.75 -17.49
CA GLN A 113 -11.97 -1.57 -17.36
C GLN A 113 -12.31 -0.34 -16.49
N ILE A 114 -11.60 -0.18 -15.36
CA ILE A 114 -11.77 0.99 -14.47
C ILE A 114 -11.25 2.26 -15.14
N VAL A 115 -10.07 2.18 -15.77
CA VAL A 115 -9.46 3.32 -16.49
C VAL A 115 -10.40 3.81 -17.59
N SER A 116 -10.84 2.93 -18.48
CA SER A 116 -11.73 3.27 -19.60
C SER A 116 -13.08 3.81 -19.12
N CYS A 117 -13.59 3.30 -18.00
CA CYS A 117 -14.80 3.84 -17.39
C CYS A 117 -14.63 5.31 -16.98
N LEU A 118 -13.54 5.62 -16.25
CA LEU A 118 -13.26 6.98 -15.82
C LEU A 118 -12.95 7.91 -17.01
N GLU A 119 -12.21 7.47 -18.02
CA GLU A 119 -11.96 8.26 -19.25
C GLU A 119 -13.27 8.60 -19.99
N ARG A 120 -14.15 7.61 -20.15
CA ARG A 120 -15.49 7.80 -20.73
C ARG A 120 -16.31 8.83 -19.95
N LEU A 121 -16.28 8.75 -18.61
CA LEU A 121 -17.02 9.69 -17.75
C LEU A 121 -16.43 11.11 -17.80
N ILE A 122 -15.11 11.26 -17.78
CA ILE A 122 -14.43 12.54 -17.95
C ILE A 122 -14.90 13.22 -19.24
N ALA A 123 -14.95 12.47 -20.34
CA ALA A 123 -15.41 13.01 -21.62
C ALA A 123 -16.93 13.30 -21.61
N LYS A 124 -17.76 12.39 -21.07
CA LYS A 124 -19.22 12.53 -21.01
C LYS A 124 -19.65 13.74 -20.18
N GLU A 125 -19.03 13.94 -19.02
CA GLU A 125 -19.38 15.05 -18.12
C GLU A 125 -18.74 16.39 -18.58
N GLY A 126 -17.95 16.42 -19.66
CA GLY A 126 -17.33 17.62 -20.19
C GLY A 126 -16.22 18.19 -19.30
N VAL A 127 -15.47 17.34 -18.62
CA VAL A 127 -14.26 17.72 -17.90
C VAL A 127 -13.16 18.04 -18.90
N GLU A 128 -12.49 19.17 -18.74
CA GLU A 128 -11.38 19.60 -19.60
C GLU A 128 -10.09 18.89 -19.19
N LEU A 129 -9.84 17.69 -19.74
CA LEU A 129 -8.61 16.92 -19.50
C LEU A 129 -7.46 17.47 -20.35
N ARG A 130 -6.36 17.86 -19.69
CA ARG A 130 -5.10 18.29 -20.31
C ARG A 130 -3.95 17.41 -19.84
N CYS A 131 -3.44 16.56 -20.72
CA CYS A 131 -2.23 15.76 -20.48
C CYS A 131 -0.98 16.51 -20.95
N GLY A 132 0.18 16.18 -20.35
CA GLY A 132 1.46 16.84 -20.64
C GLY A 132 1.66 18.17 -19.90
N VAL A 133 0.72 18.59 -19.06
CA VAL A 133 0.76 19.85 -18.31
C VAL A 133 1.34 19.62 -16.93
N ARG A 134 2.60 19.96 -16.72
CA ARG A 134 3.28 19.82 -15.43
C ARG A 134 3.26 21.14 -14.67
N ILE A 135 2.46 21.20 -13.61
CA ILE A 135 2.47 22.35 -12.69
C ILE A 135 3.70 22.26 -11.78
N THR A 136 4.41 23.36 -11.66
CA THR A 136 5.66 23.47 -10.88
C THR A 136 5.53 24.37 -9.66
N ARG A 137 4.54 25.29 -9.65
CA ARG A 137 4.27 26.20 -8.55
C ARG A 137 2.79 26.60 -8.51
N ILE A 138 2.26 26.69 -7.31
CA ILE A 138 0.93 27.19 -7.00
C ILE A 138 1.09 28.51 -6.22
N GLU A 139 0.44 29.54 -6.67
CA GLU A 139 0.41 30.85 -6.03
C GLU A 139 -1.03 31.18 -5.60
N ALA A 140 -1.25 31.37 -4.30
CA ALA A 140 -2.53 31.82 -3.79
C ALA A 140 -2.67 33.33 -3.98
N LEU A 141 -3.80 33.76 -4.53
CA LEU A 141 -4.08 35.16 -4.80
C LEU A 141 -4.72 35.84 -3.56
N ARG A 142 -4.42 37.14 -3.35
CA ARG A 142 -4.91 37.89 -2.20
C ARG A 142 -6.44 38.03 -2.19
N ASP A 143 -7.03 38.15 -3.36
CA ASP A 143 -8.48 38.31 -3.56
C ASP A 143 -9.22 36.98 -3.71
N GLY A 144 -8.53 35.87 -3.41
CA GLY A 144 -9.04 34.49 -3.55
C GLY A 144 -8.66 33.86 -4.88
N GLY A 145 -8.69 32.51 -4.92
CA GLY A 145 -8.28 31.73 -6.08
C GLY A 145 -6.77 31.50 -6.18
N PHE A 146 -6.34 30.92 -7.29
CA PHE A 146 -4.98 30.43 -7.48
C PHE A 146 -4.47 30.68 -8.89
N THR A 147 -3.16 30.98 -9.01
CA THR A 147 -2.42 30.93 -10.26
C THR A 147 -1.51 29.69 -10.27
N LEU A 148 -1.64 28.87 -11.28
CA LEU A 148 -0.85 27.68 -11.52
C LEU A 148 0.21 27.96 -12.56
N HIS A 149 1.48 27.73 -12.23
CA HIS A 149 2.60 27.92 -13.15
C HIS A 149 2.98 26.58 -13.77
N ALA A 150 2.79 26.42 -15.07
CA ALA A 150 3.22 25.24 -15.80
C ALA A 150 4.71 25.33 -16.17
N ARG A 151 5.33 24.17 -16.35
CA ARG A 151 6.76 24.06 -16.71
C ARG A 151 7.09 24.78 -18.03
N GLU A 152 6.16 24.73 -18.97
CA GLU A 152 6.27 25.31 -20.31
C GLU A 152 6.12 26.84 -20.32
N GLY A 153 5.86 27.46 -19.16
CA GLY A 153 5.71 28.90 -18.98
C GLY A 153 4.26 29.39 -18.97
N ASP A 154 3.32 28.54 -19.27
CA ASP A 154 1.89 28.87 -19.23
C ASP A 154 1.44 29.13 -17.77
N ARG A 155 0.45 30.04 -17.64
CA ARG A 155 -0.23 30.35 -16.38
C ARG A 155 -1.70 30.06 -16.53
N LEU A 156 -2.23 29.28 -15.57
CA LEU A 156 -3.65 28.96 -15.50
C LEU A 156 -4.22 29.53 -14.20
N CYS A 157 -5.37 30.18 -14.28
CA CYS A 157 -6.06 30.71 -13.11
C CYS A 157 -7.28 29.84 -12.79
N CYS A 158 -7.58 29.68 -11.50
CA CYS A 158 -8.77 29.01 -11.01
C CYS A 158 -9.26 29.61 -9.70
N ASP A 159 -10.57 29.47 -9.43
CA ASP A 159 -11.18 29.94 -8.19
C ASP A 159 -10.95 28.93 -7.06
N LYS A 160 -10.95 27.63 -7.42
CA LYS A 160 -10.71 26.50 -6.49
C LYS A 160 -9.71 25.54 -7.07
N LEU A 161 -8.93 24.91 -6.21
CA LEU A 161 -7.85 24.01 -6.57
C LEU A 161 -7.92 22.72 -5.78
N VAL A 162 -7.82 21.58 -6.47
CA VAL A 162 -7.69 20.26 -5.84
C VAL A 162 -6.32 19.68 -6.22
N LEU A 163 -5.50 19.34 -5.22
CA LEU A 163 -4.23 18.67 -5.46
C LEU A 163 -4.40 17.15 -5.27
N CYS A 164 -4.21 16.41 -6.38
CA CYS A 164 -4.28 14.95 -6.48
C CYS A 164 -2.98 14.37 -7.06
N ALA A 165 -1.83 14.95 -6.72
CA ALA A 165 -0.53 14.65 -7.35
C ALA A 165 0.03 13.24 -7.02
N GLY A 166 -0.70 12.44 -6.23
CA GLY A 166 -0.26 11.11 -5.82
C GLY A 166 0.95 11.15 -4.90
N GLY A 167 1.65 10.03 -4.75
CA GLY A 167 2.88 9.94 -3.96
C GLY A 167 3.98 10.78 -4.58
N SER A 168 4.30 11.90 -3.93
CA SER A 168 5.26 12.89 -4.37
C SER A 168 6.33 13.13 -3.31
N SER A 169 7.55 13.51 -3.72
CA SER A 169 8.59 13.82 -2.74
C SER A 169 8.26 15.09 -1.95
N ALA A 170 8.66 15.13 -0.67
CA ALA A 170 8.47 16.29 0.17
C ALA A 170 9.12 17.55 -0.42
N GLN A 171 10.28 17.42 -1.09
CA GLN A 171 10.95 18.51 -1.79
C GLN A 171 10.08 19.06 -2.93
N PHE A 172 9.48 18.19 -3.74
CA PHE A 172 8.58 18.63 -4.82
C PHE A 172 7.34 19.33 -4.25
N LEU A 173 6.71 18.76 -3.23
CA LEU A 173 5.55 19.37 -2.59
C LEU A 173 5.87 20.74 -1.97
N GLY A 174 7.04 20.89 -1.33
CA GLY A 174 7.49 22.16 -0.75
C GLY A 174 7.77 23.24 -1.80
N THR A 175 8.10 22.84 -3.05
CA THR A 175 8.26 23.79 -4.16
C THR A 175 6.92 24.12 -4.82
N LEU A 176 6.02 23.14 -4.89
CA LEU A 176 4.74 23.24 -5.58
C LEU A 176 3.73 24.06 -4.78
N LEU A 177 3.61 23.80 -3.48
CA LEU A 177 2.57 24.35 -2.62
C LEU A 177 2.87 25.76 -2.15
N PRO A 178 1.84 26.57 -1.83
CA PRO A 178 2.02 27.86 -1.18
C PRO A 178 2.74 27.72 0.17
N GLU A 179 3.42 28.79 0.60
CA GLU A 179 4.17 28.82 1.85
C GLU A 179 3.29 28.52 3.07
N GLY A 180 3.83 27.74 4.03
CA GLY A 180 3.16 27.41 5.28
C GLY A 180 2.29 26.14 5.22
N VAL A 181 2.07 25.52 4.06
CA VAL A 181 1.47 24.19 4.01
C VAL A 181 2.49 23.18 4.56
N GLU A 182 2.16 22.59 5.71
CA GLU A 182 3.03 21.63 6.38
C GLU A 182 3.11 20.31 5.60
N ILE A 183 4.33 19.77 5.45
CA ILE A 183 4.60 18.52 4.74
C ILE A 183 5.35 17.57 5.66
N VAL A 184 4.75 16.40 5.90
CA VAL A 184 5.42 15.28 6.57
C VAL A 184 6.44 14.68 5.61
N PRO A 185 7.70 14.43 6.06
CA PRO A 185 8.71 13.80 5.22
C PRO A 185 8.22 12.52 4.57
N THR A 186 8.42 12.42 3.26
CA THR A 186 7.91 11.30 2.47
C THR A 186 8.92 10.16 2.40
N VAL A 187 8.45 8.94 2.64
CA VAL A 187 9.27 7.73 2.59
C VAL A 187 8.50 6.63 1.84
N PRO A 188 9.21 5.69 1.18
CA PRO A 188 8.57 4.53 0.59
C PRO A 188 7.86 3.65 1.62
N SER A 189 6.71 3.13 1.23
CA SER A 189 5.88 2.15 1.92
C SER A 189 5.54 1.00 0.97
N LEU A 190 5.13 -0.18 1.48
CA LEU A 190 4.79 -1.37 0.68
C LEU A 190 5.92 -1.86 -0.24
N PHE A 191 7.09 -2.12 0.31
CA PHE A 191 8.23 -2.63 -0.45
C PHE A 191 8.70 -3.99 0.05
N THR A 192 9.44 -4.70 -0.79
CA THR A 192 10.03 -6.01 -0.51
C THR A 192 11.42 -5.85 0.12
N PHE A 193 11.78 -6.77 1.02
CA PHE A 193 13.04 -6.72 1.76
C PHE A 193 14.18 -7.40 1.03
N ARG A 194 15.35 -6.77 1.00
CA ARG A 194 16.61 -7.45 0.73
C ARG A 194 17.18 -7.97 2.03
N LEU A 195 17.60 -9.22 2.03
CA LEU A 195 18.20 -9.85 3.20
C LEU A 195 19.71 -10.02 3.03
N GLU A 196 20.42 -10.10 4.16
CA GLU A 196 21.84 -10.41 4.20
C GLU A 196 22.12 -11.89 3.89
N ASP A 197 21.22 -12.78 4.30
CA ASP A 197 21.37 -14.24 4.11
C ASP A 197 21.20 -14.64 2.65
N GLY A 198 22.33 -14.73 1.95
CA GLY A 198 22.35 -15.17 0.54
C GLY A 198 21.91 -16.61 0.33
N ASP A 199 21.98 -17.48 1.35
CA ASP A 199 21.57 -18.88 1.23
C ASP A 199 20.04 -19.01 1.04
N LEU A 200 19.27 -18.04 1.57
CA LEU A 200 17.81 -17.99 1.35
C LEU A 200 17.44 -17.84 -0.14
N SER A 201 18.30 -17.25 -0.95
CA SER A 201 18.05 -17.11 -2.39
C SER A 201 17.92 -18.48 -3.10
N SER A 202 18.59 -19.53 -2.57
CA SER A 202 18.45 -20.90 -3.07
C SER A 202 17.03 -21.49 -2.90
N LEU A 203 16.21 -20.85 -2.03
CA LEU A 203 14.82 -21.20 -1.75
C LEU A 203 13.83 -20.37 -2.56
N MET A 204 14.29 -19.58 -3.54
CA MET A 204 13.44 -18.75 -4.40
C MET A 204 12.22 -19.52 -4.91
N GLY A 205 11.05 -18.85 -4.89
CA GLY A 205 9.77 -19.43 -5.29
C GLY A 205 9.07 -20.20 -4.16
N THR A 206 9.67 -20.33 -2.97
CA THR A 206 8.97 -20.90 -1.81
C THR A 206 7.92 -19.91 -1.30
N VAL A 207 6.68 -20.39 -1.21
CA VAL A 207 5.55 -19.67 -0.62
C VAL A 207 5.18 -20.33 0.69
N LEU A 208 4.87 -19.51 1.70
CA LEU A 208 4.36 -19.92 3.01
C LEU A 208 3.00 -19.23 3.21
N ASP A 209 1.98 -19.97 3.53
CA ASP A 209 0.62 -19.43 3.65
C ASP A 209 0.44 -18.53 4.88
N SER A 210 1.15 -18.86 5.96
CA SER A 210 1.12 -18.08 7.20
C SER A 210 2.51 -18.02 7.82
N ALA A 211 3.16 -16.88 7.69
CA ALA A 211 4.42 -16.58 8.37
C ALA A 211 4.26 -15.29 9.18
N ARG A 212 4.99 -15.19 10.30
CA ARG A 212 5.05 -13.95 11.07
C ARG A 212 6.44 -13.33 10.96
N LEU A 213 6.47 -12.04 10.65
CA LEU A 213 7.67 -11.23 10.60
C LEU A 213 7.64 -10.19 11.73
N SER A 214 8.76 -9.96 12.40
CA SER A 214 8.84 -8.93 13.44
C SER A 214 10.20 -8.23 13.46
N ILE A 215 10.17 -6.95 13.85
CA ILE A 215 11.38 -6.14 14.07
C ILE A 215 11.64 -6.09 15.57
N PRO A 216 12.70 -6.74 16.07
CA PRO A 216 13.02 -6.79 17.49
C PRO A 216 13.09 -5.40 18.14
N GLY A 217 12.52 -5.27 19.33
CA GLY A 217 12.54 -4.04 20.12
C GLY A 217 11.64 -2.90 19.61
N SER A 218 10.90 -3.09 18.51
CA SER A 218 10.01 -2.05 17.96
C SER A 218 8.53 -2.25 18.28
N GLY A 219 8.13 -3.46 18.65
CA GLY A 219 6.72 -3.86 18.78
C GLY A 219 6.00 -4.01 17.42
N ILE A 220 6.72 -3.85 16.29
CA ILE A 220 6.13 -3.94 14.95
C ILE A 220 6.25 -5.37 14.43
N SER A 221 5.11 -5.94 14.04
CA SER A 221 5.03 -7.27 13.43
C SER A 221 3.93 -7.33 12.39
N SER A 222 4.02 -8.32 11.51
CA SER A 222 3.00 -8.63 10.51
C SER A 222 2.86 -10.14 10.35
N GLU A 223 1.72 -10.57 9.82
CA GLU A 223 1.43 -11.96 9.54
C GLU A 223 0.73 -12.08 8.19
N GLY A 224 0.94 -13.22 7.52
CA GLY A 224 0.32 -13.56 6.25
C GLY A 224 1.22 -14.38 5.35
N THR A 225 0.81 -14.50 4.09
CA THR A 225 1.60 -15.20 3.07
C THR A 225 2.95 -14.53 2.87
N LEU A 226 4.01 -15.35 2.84
CA LEU A 226 5.39 -14.92 2.62
C LEU A 226 5.96 -15.60 1.39
N LEU A 227 6.62 -14.84 0.53
CA LEU A 227 7.31 -15.33 -0.65
C LEU A 227 8.82 -15.10 -0.49
N ILE A 228 9.61 -16.16 -0.66
CA ILE A 228 11.07 -16.06 -0.77
C ILE A 228 11.43 -15.78 -2.23
N THR A 229 12.21 -14.71 -2.44
CA THR A 229 12.71 -14.27 -3.76
C THR A 229 14.23 -14.45 -3.84
N ASP A 230 14.83 -14.22 -5.00
CA ASP A 230 16.28 -14.24 -5.19
C ASP A 230 17.02 -13.12 -4.43
N TRP A 231 16.31 -12.04 -4.03
CA TRP A 231 16.90 -10.94 -3.25
C TRP A 231 16.50 -10.94 -1.77
N GLY A 232 15.49 -11.72 -1.36
CA GLY A 232 15.02 -11.75 0.02
C GLY A 232 13.54 -12.13 0.17
N LEU A 233 12.71 -11.25 0.75
CA LEU A 233 11.32 -11.54 1.10
C LEU A 233 10.34 -10.60 0.43
N SER A 234 9.24 -11.17 -0.05
CA SER A 234 8.08 -10.49 -0.61
C SER A 234 6.78 -11.13 -0.08
N GLY A 235 5.65 -10.77 -0.66
CA GLY A 235 4.32 -11.25 -0.28
C GLY A 235 3.66 -10.39 0.81
N PRO A 236 2.38 -10.67 1.11
CA PRO A 236 1.56 -9.86 2.02
C PRO A 236 2.20 -9.60 3.39
N ALA A 237 2.85 -10.59 4.01
CA ALA A 237 3.53 -10.41 5.29
C ALA A 237 4.65 -9.38 5.21
N ALA A 238 5.52 -9.47 4.19
CA ALA A 238 6.62 -8.53 3.99
C ALA A 238 6.12 -7.12 3.65
N LEU A 239 5.13 -7.00 2.78
CA LEU A 239 4.54 -5.73 2.38
C LEU A 239 3.83 -5.02 3.55
N LYS A 240 3.08 -5.75 4.39
CA LYS A 240 2.47 -5.20 5.60
C LYS A 240 3.53 -4.71 6.59
N LEU A 241 4.58 -5.52 6.85
CA LEU A 241 5.65 -5.11 7.76
C LEU A 241 6.34 -3.84 7.27
N SER A 242 6.65 -3.76 5.98
CA SER A 242 7.30 -2.58 5.38
C SER A 242 6.43 -1.32 5.48
N SER A 243 5.09 -1.45 5.40
CA SER A 243 4.17 -0.35 5.60
C SER A 243 4.14 0.11 7.08
N TYR A 244 3.96 -0.82 8.02
CA TYR A 244 3.97 -0.49 9.44
C TYR A 244 5.30 0.14 9.89
N ALA A 245 6.41 -0.36 9.38
CA ALA A 245 7.75 0.06 9.74
C ALA A 245 8.36 1.12 8.81
N ALA A 246 7.62 1.72 7.87
CA ALA A 246 8.16 2.58 6.82
C ALA A 246 9.07 3.69 7.36
N VAL A 247 8.61 4.45 8.35
CA VAL A 247 9.36 5.55 8.97
C VAL A 247 10.59 5.02 9.75
N LEU A 248 10.42 3.95 10.54
CA LEU A 248 11.51 3.30 11.28
C LEU A 248 12.62 2.82 10.34
N LEU A 249 12.24 2.12 9.27
CA LEU A 249 13.19 1.56 8.29
C LEU A 249 13.90 2.66 7.51
N SER A 250 13.19 3.73 7.14
CA SER A 250 13.81 4.89 6.50
C SER A 250 14.85 5.55 7.40
N GLY A 251 14.52 5.78 8.69
CA GLY A 251 15.46 6.34 9.67
C GLY A 251 16.69 5.47 9.92
N ARG A 252 16.60 4.16 9.67
CA ARG A 252 17.71 3.19 9.76
C ARG A 252 18.36 2.87 8.40
N GLN A 253 18.11 3.68 7.39
CA GLN A 253 18.64 3.48 6.02
C GLN A 253 18.34 2.07 5.48
N TYR A 254 17.17 1.52 5.83
CA TYR A 254 16.70 0.18 5.47
C TYR A 254 17.62 -0.95 5.94
N ARG A 255 18.32 -0.76 7.08
CA ARG A 255 19.13 -1.77 7.76
C ARG A 255 18.53 -2.06 9.12
N CYS A 256 18.07 -3.30 9.33
CA CYS A 256 17.32 -3.61 10.54
C CYS A 256 17.32 -5.12 10.81
N PRO A 257 17.48 -5.57 12.07
CA PRO A 257 17.27 -6.96 12.41
C PRO A 257 15.82 -7.37 12.11
N LEU A 258 15.64 -8.60 11.64
CA LEU A 258 14.36 -9.21 11.33
C LEU A 258 14.30 -10.59 11.95
N VAL A 259 13.19 -10.90 12.59
CA VAL A 259 12.86 -12.26 13.06
C VAL A 259 11.72 -12.81 12.21
N ILE A 260 11.91 -14.03 11.72
CA ILE A 260 10.95 -14.77 10.91
C ILE A 260 10.45 -15.98 11.71
N ASN A 261 9.15 -16.07 11.89
CA ASN A 261 8.48 -17.28 12.30
C ASN A 261 7.85 -17.89 11.03
N TRP A 262 8.39 -19.02 10.57
CA TRP A 262 8.07 -19.63 9.29
C TRP A 262 6.69 -20.30 9.24
N THR A 263 6.09 -20.59 10.40
CA THR A 263 4.80 -21.30 10.51
C THR A 263 3.70 -20.48 11.16
N GLY A 264 4.04 -19.30 11.73
CA GLY A 264 3.13 -18.50 12.54
C GLY A 264 2.75 -19.12 13.90
N MET A 265 3.18 -20.38 14.18
CA MET A 265 2.89 -21.08 15.42
C MET A 265 3.78 -20.55 16.57
N ASP A 266 3.28 -20.64 17.80
CA ASP A 266 4.12 -20.44 18.98
C ASP A 266 5.09 -21.62 19.18
N GLU A 267 6.14 -21.41 19.98
CA GLU A 267 7.20 -22.40 20.17
C GLU A 267 6.69 -23.70 20.81
N GLU A 268 5.73 -23.62 21.72
CA GLU A 268 5.17 -24.80 22.41
C GLU A 268 4.35 -25.67 21.44
N SER A 269 3.49 -25.04 20.65
CA SER A 269 2.70 -25.71 19.62
C SER A 269 3.60 -26.32 18.54
N GLN A 270 4.63 -25.59 18.11
CA GLN A 270 5.61 -26.09 17.15
C GLN A 270 6.40 -27.26 17.69
N ARG A 271 6.80 -27.23 18.96
CA ARG A 271 7.48 -28.33 19.63
C ARG A 271 6.60 -29.58 19.64
N ARG A 272 5.36 -29.47 20.11
CA ARG A 272 4.40 -30.60 20.14
C ARG A 272 4.23 -31.23 18.76
N GLN A 273 4.13 -30.41 17.72
CA GLN A 273 4.02 -30.90 16.35
C GLN A 273 5.25 -31.72 15.95
N LEU A 274 6.47 -31.27 16.27
CA LEU A 274 7.70 -31.99 15.93
C LEU A 274 7.85 -33.29 16.76
N GLU A 275 7.44 -33.29 18.02
CA GLU A 275 7.44 -34.48 18.89
C GLU A 275 6.46 -35.54 18.36
N LEU A 276 5.27 -35.14 17.92
CA LEU A 276 4.32 -36.06 17.26
C LEU A 276 4.92 -36.66 15.99
N LEU A 277 5.53 -35.78 15.14
CA LEU A 277 6.17 -36.22 13.92
C LEU A 277 7.32 -37.21 14.16
N ALA A 278 8.09 -37.02 15.23
CA ALA A 278 9.16 -37.92 15.67
C ALA A 278 8.61 -39.28 16.09
N GLY A 279 7.50 -39.27 16.85
CA GLY A 279 6.82 -40.50 17.27
C GLY A 279 6.24 -41.33 16.12
N GLU A 280 5.68 -40.65 15.10
CA GLU A 280 5.13 -41.26 13.90
C GLU A 280 6.21 -41.79 12.93
N ASN A 281 7.38 -41.15 12.91
CA ASN A 281 8.42 -41.41 11.89
C ASN A 281 9.80 -41.73 12.50
N PRO A 282 9.95 -42.53 13.56
CA PRO A 282 11.18 -42.67 14.34
C PRO A 282 12.40 -43.11 13.50
N ARG A 283 12.18 -43.88 12.44
CA ARG A 283 13.24 -44.41 11.57
C ARG A 283 13.57 -43.52 10.38
N LYS A 284 12.73 -42.52 10.06
CA LYS A 284 12.99 -41.60 8.93
C LYS A 284 14.05 -40.58 9.31
N LEU A 285 14.75 -40.08 8.31
CA LEU A 285 15.68 -38.96 8.49
C LEU A 285 14.89 -37.69 8.82
N VAL A 286 15.36 -36.90 9.78
CA VAL A 286 14.74 -35.62 10.17
C VAL A 286 14.64 -34.70 8.94
N ALA A 287 15.69 -34.55 8.18
CA ALA A 287 15.71 -33.68 7.00
C ALA A 287 14.81 -34.13 5.84
N GLY A 288 14.32 -35.40 5.88
CA GLY A 288 13.44 -35.96 4.85
C GLY A 288 11.97 -36.04 5.25
N ALA A 289 11.61 -35.75 6.50
CA ALA A 289 10.24 -35.91 7.02
C ALA A 289 9.89 -34.71 7.92
N GLY A 290 9.64 -33.56 7.32
CA GLY A 290 9.25 -32.32 8.02
C GLY A 290 7.74 -32.10 8.10
N PRO A 291 7.31 -31.03 8.79
CA PRO A 291 5.93 -30.58 8.82
C PRO A 291 5.39 -30.25 7.43
N GLY A 292 4.16 -30.68 7.12
CA GLY A 292 3.56 -30.54 5.78
C GLY A 292 3.40 -29.09 5.30
N GLN A 293 3.35 -28.13 6.22
CA GLN A 293 3.27 -26.70 5.89
C GLN A 293 4.58 -26.08 5.41
N LEU A 294 5.71 -26.77 5.60
CA LEU A 294 7.03 -26.32 5.12
C LEU A 294 7.43 -27.11 3.88
N SER A 295 7.87 -26.43 2.83
CA SER A 295 8.43 -27.11 1.66
C SER A 295 9.66 -27.94 2.03
N ALA A 296 9.89 -29.07 1.37
CA ALA A 296 11.03 -29.93 1.65
C ALA A 296 12.39 -29.20 1.57
N ARG A 297 12.50 -28.19 0.67
CA ARG A 297 13.71 -27.39 0.53
C ARG A 297 13.93 -26.50 1.75
N LEU A 298 12.89 -25.79 2.19
CA LEU A 298 12.96 -24.93 3.38
C LEU A 298 13.20 -25.76 4.65
N TRP A 299 12.51 -26.89 4.79
CA TRP A 299 12.71 -27.79 5.91
C TRP A 299 14.16 -28.26 6.03
N LYS A 300 14.75 -28.75 4.92
CA LYS A 300 16.15 -29.18 4.88
C LYS A 300 17.12 -28.03 5.23
N TYR A 301 16.83 -26.83 4.76
CA TYR A 301 17.61 -25.63 5.08
C TYR A 301 17.55 -25.33 6.58
N LEU A 302 16.35 -25.35 7.21
CA LEU A 302 16.18 -25.10 8.65
C LEU A 302 16.86 -26.16 9.51
N CYS A 303 16.81 -27.45 9.11
CA CYS A 303 17.57 -28.53 9.74
C CYS A 303 19.08 -28.25 9.72
N GLY A 304 19.61 -27.81 8.58
CA GLY A 304 21.01 -27.42 8.43
C GLY A 304 21.38 -26.25 9.35
N LYS A 305 20.56 -25.19 9.37
CA LYS A 305 20.76 -24.02 10.25
C LYS A 305 20.60 -24.37 11.75
N ALA A 306 19.88 -25.44 12.09
CA ALA A 306 19.80 -25.99 13.47
C ALA A 306 20.99 -26.90 13.82
N GLY A 307 21.90 -27.16 12.86
CA GLY A 307 23.04 -28.04 13.05
C GLY A 307 22.66 -29.53 13.20
N ILE A 308 21.62 -29.97 12.47
CA ILE A 308 21.19 -31.36 12.44
C ILE A 308 21.86 -32.01 11.24
N PRO A 309 22.73 -33.05 11.44
CA PRO A 309 23.32 -33.80 10.34
C PRO A 309 22.25 -34.44 9.45
N GLY A 310 22.49 -34.49 8.14
CA GLY A 310 21.53 -35.04 7.18
C GLY A 310 21.22 -36.52 7.39
N SER A 311 22.09 -37.27 8.09
CA SER A 311 21.91 -38.70 8.45
C SER A 311 21.12 -38.93 9.75
N THR A 312 20.81 -37.88 10.52
CA THR A 312 20.11 -37.99 11.82
C THR A 312 18.68 -38.49 11.60
N ARG A 313 18.28 -39.55 12.33
CA ARG A 313 16.91 -40.04 12.37
C ARG A 313 16.13 -39.34 13.47
N TRP A 314 14.80 -39.34 13.37
CA TRP A 314 13.94 -38.76 14.40
C TRP A 314 14.14 -39.41 15.78
N SER A 315 14.37 -40.74 15.84
CA SER A 315 14.68 -41.46 17.09
C SER A 315 16.02 -41.08 17.72
N GLU A 316 16.91 -40.42 16.95
CA GLU A 316 18.25 -40.02 17.39
C GLU A 316 18.32 -38.53 17.72
N LEU A 317 17.24 -37.78 17.47
CA LEU A 317 17.18 -36.33 17.68
C LEU A 317 17.11 -36.02 19.18
N GLY A 318 18.20 -35.50 19.76
CA GLY A 318 18.27 -35.13 21.16
C GLY A 318 17.50 -33.84 21.46
N GLY A 319 17.06 -33.64 22.69
CA GLY A 319 16.25 -32.49 23.14
C GLY A 319 16.90 -31.14 22.85
N ARG A 320 18.26 -31.02 22.92
CA ARG A 320 18.97 -29.78 22.55
C ARG A 320 18.88 -29.47 21.05
N GLN A 321 18.91 -30.51 20.21
CA GLN A 321 18.75 -30.33 18.76
C GLN A 321 17.31 -29.94 18.41
N LEU A 322 16.33 -30.60 19.04
CA LEU A 322 14.92 -30.24 18.91
C LEU A 322 14.67 -28.77 19.28
N ASN A 323 15.20 -28.31 20.43
CA ASN A 323 15.08 -26.92 20.86
C ASN A 323 15.64 -25.94 19.85
N ARG A 324 16.84 -26.21 19.31
CA ARG A 324 17.44 -25.39 18.25
C ARG A 324 16.57 -25.38 16.98
N LEU A 325 16.00 -26.52 16.62
CA LEU A 325 15.14 -26.63 15.44
C LEU A 325 13.86 -25.79 15.63
N VAL A 326 13.19 -25.91 16.78
CA VAL A 326 12.03 -25.08 17.14
C VAL A 326 12.37 -23.60 17.06
N SER A 327 13.51 -23.18 17.65
CA SER A 327 13.98 -21.79 17.58
C SER A 327 14.23 -21.33 16.14
N ARG A 328 14.80 -22.19 15.27
CA ARG A 328 15.00 -21.84 13.85
C ARG A 328 13.71 -21.78 13.04
N ILE A 329 12.65 -22.44 13.49
CA ILE A 329 11.33 -22.34 12.86
C ILE A 329 10.58 -21.10 13.36
N CYS A 330 10.56 -20.86 14.66
CA CYS A 330 9.71 -19.83 15.28
C CYS A 330 10.39 -18.47 15.44
N ALA A 331 11.73 -18.43 15.49
CA ALA A 331 12.51 -17.23 15.73
C ALA A 331 13.82 -17.21 14.88
N PHE A 332 13.67 -17.34 13.56
CA PHE A 332 14.80 -17.26 12.64
C PHE A 332 15.29 -15.81 12.53
N GLU A 333 16.46 -15.55 13.01
CA GLU A 333 17.09 -14.23 12.98
C GLU A 333 17.82 -14.00 11.66
N THR A 334 17.61 -12.84 11.06
CA THR A 334 18.30 -12.36 9.86
C THR A 334 18.37 -10.82 9.86
N GLN A 335 18.98 -10.23 8.83
CA GLN A 335 19.10 -8.78 8.68
C GLN A 335 18.44 -8.32 7.38
N ILE A 336 17.61 -7.29 7.48
CA ILE A 336 17.24 -6.47 6.34
C ILE A 336 18.45 -5.59 6.02
N VAL A 337 18.92 -5.63 4.76
CA VAL A 337 20.07 -4.84 4.28
C VAL A 337 19.67 -3.85 3.19
N GLY A 338 18.39 -3.73 2.91
CA GLY A 338 17.86 -2.82 1.90
C GLY A 338 16.45 -3.18 1.46
N ARG A 339 15.97 -2.44 0.49
CA ARG A 339 14.71 -2.69 -0.22
C ARG A 339 14.99 -3.08 -1.67
N ALA A 340 14.08 -3.81 -2.31
CA ALA A 340 14.20 -4.08 -3.75
C ALA A 340 14.04 -2.78 -4.55
N LYS A 341 14.69 -2.73 -5.72
CA LYS A 341 14.77 -1.51 -6.56
C LYS A 341 13.54 -1.27 -7.46
N PHE A 342 12.48 -2.06 -7.34
CA PHE A 342 11.29 -1.91 -8.16
C PHE A 342 10.56 -0.60 -7.79
N LYS A 343 10.61 0.39 -8.69
CA LYS A 343 10.07 1.73 -8.44
C LYS A 343 8.56 1.84 -8.64
N GLU A 344 7.94 0.87 -9.30
CA GLU A 344 6.60 1.01 -9.87
C GLU A 344 5.46 0.62 -8.90
N GLU A 345 5.77 -0.07 -7.79
CA GLU A 345 4.77 -0.61 -6.87
C GLU A 345 4.68 0.14 -5.53
N PHE A 346 5.48 1.16 -5.31
CA PHE A 346 5.57 1.79 -4.00
C PHE A 346 4.41 2.76 -3.72
N VAL A 347 3.87 2.62 -2.53
CA VAL A 347 3.04 3.64 -1.88
C VAL A 347 3.98 4.58 -1.13
N THR A 348 3.61 5.85 -1.07
CA THR A 348 4.34 6.87 -0.32
C THR A 348 3.66 7.07 1.03
N ALA A 349 4.42 6.93 2.12
CA ALA A 349 4.05 7.39 3.45
C ALA A 349 4.55 8.82 3.65
N GLY A 350 3.81 9.66 4.37
CA GLY A 350 4.06 11.10 4.44
C GLY A 350 3.33 11.86 3.31
N GLY A 351 3.52 13.16 3.25
CA GLY A 351 2.82 14.06 2.33
C GLY A 351 2.26 15.27 3.06
N VAL A 352 1.18 15.85 2.56
CA VAL A 352 0.52 17.00 3.21
C VAL A 352 0.02 16.59 4.60
N ALA A 353 0.47 17.33 5.62
CA ALA A 353 0.14 17.05 7.01
C ALA A 353 -1.37 17.20 7.27
N LEU A 354 -1.96 16.21 7.90
CA LEU A 354 -3.40 16.18 8.18
C LEU A 354 -3.83 17.22 9.24
N SER A 355 -2.89 17.75 10.03
CA SER A 355 -3.11 18.88 10.95
C SER A 355 -3.58 20.14 10.22
N GLY A 356 -3.07 20.38 9.01
CA GLY A 356 -3.40 21.50 8.13
C GLY A 356 -4.64 21.31 7.26
N VAL A 357 -5.34 20.16 7.37
CA VAL A 357 -6.48 19.80 6.52
C VAL A 357 -7.73 19.60 7.36
N ASP A 358 -8.88 20.07 6.88
CA ASP A 358 -10.15 19.73 7.48
C ASP A 358 -10.52 18.27 7.15
N PRO A 359 -10.71 17.40 8.17
CA PRO A 359 -10.89 15.97 7.94
C PRO A 359 -12.29 15.60 7.38
N THR A 360 -13.16 16.54 7.17
CA THR A 360 -14.50 16.35 6.58
C THR A 360 -14.50 16.77 5.11
N THR A 361 -13.98 17.96 4.84
CA THR A 361 -14.02 18.58 3.51
C THR A 361 -12.76 18.36 2.69
N MET A 362 -11.67 17.91 3.32
CA MET A 362 -10.32 17.82 2.73
C MET A 362 -9.75 19.18 2.30
N GLN A 363 -10.32 20.29 2.77
CA GLN A 363 -9.86 21.66 2.50
C GLN A 363 -8.66 22.01 3.37
N SER A 364 -7.73 22.78 2.83
CA SER A 364 -6.68 23.43 3.60
C SER A 364 -7.28 24.38 4.65
N ARG A 365 -6.80 24.30 5.88
CA ARG A 365 -7.19 25.26 6.94
C ARG A 365 -6.60 26.64 6.71
N GLN A 366 -5.49 26.72 6.00
CA GLN A 366 -4.75 27.96 5.76
C GLN A 366 -5.18 28.67 4.47
N TYR A 367 -5.53 27.88 3.44
CA TYR A 367 -5.85 28.41 2.11
C TYR A 367 -7.28 28.00 1.71
N PRO A 368 -8.30 28.85 1.94
CA PRO A 368 -9.66 28.60 1.48
C PRO A 368 -9.69 28.35 -0.03
N GLY A 369 -10.42 27.32 -0.46
CA GLY A 369 -10.47 26.91 -1.86
C GLY A 369 -9.37 25.97 -2.31
N LEU A 370 -8.37 25.65 -1.47
CA LEU A 370 -7.37 24.62 -1.73
C LEU A 370 -7.80 23.31 -1.04
N TYR A 371 -7.87 22.23 -1.82
CA TYR A 371 -8.26 20.89 -1.35
C TYR A 371 -7.20 19.86 -1.69
N PHE A 372 -7.20 18.73 -0.97
CA PHE A 372 -6.26 17.65 -1.17
C PHE A 372 -7.00 16.30 -1.25
N ALA A 373 -6.61 15.41 -2.19
CA ALA A 373 -7.18 14.08 -2.26
C ALA A 373 -6.17 13.02 -2.71
N GLY A 374 -6.32 11.81 -2.19
CA GLY A 374 -5.49 10.67 -2.50
C GLY A 374 -4.13 10.69 -1.81
N GLU A 375 -3.16 10.03 -2.42
CA GLU A 375 -1.83 9.71 -1.86
C GLU A 375 -0.92 10.95 -1.63
N VAL A 376 -1.35 12.15 -2.00
CA VAL A 376 -0.66 13.40 -1.66
C VAL A 376 -0.77 13.76 -0.18
N LEU A 377 -1.79 13.24 0.50
CA LEU A 377 -2.02 13.36 1.93
C LEU A 377 -1.14 12.39 2.72
N ASP A 378 -0.81 12.72 3.98
CA ASP A 378 -0.18 11.78 4.91
C ASP A 378 -1.18 10.67 5.32
N ILE A 379 -1.64 9.93 4.31
CA ILE A 379 -2.52 8.76 4.45
C ILE A 379 -1.93 7.66 3.58
N ASP A 380 -1.50 6.58 4.21
CA ASP A 380 -1.14 5.37 3.49
C ASP A 380 -1.64 4.12 4.21
N ALA A 381 -1.78 3.06 3.46
CA ALA A 381 -2.37 1.82 3.92
C ALA A 381 -1.50 0.62 3.60
N ILE A 382 -1.78 -0.49 4.26
CA ILE A 382 -1.24 -1.79 3.87
C ILE A 382 -1.74 -2.21 2.48
N THR A 383 -1.16 -3.31 1.94
CA THR A 383 -1.66 -3.94 0.72
C THR A 383 -3.07 -4.47 0.90
N GLY A 384 -3.89 -4.48 -0.17
CA GLY A 384 -5.23 -5.06 -0.14
C GLY A 384 -6.36 -4.13 -0.62
N GLY A 385 -6.08 -3.10 -1.46
CA GLY A 385 -7.08 -2.19 -2.00
C GLY A 385 -7.36 -0.94 -1.16
N PHE A 386 -6.80 -0.86 0.04
CA PHE A 386 -7.05 0.22 1.00
C PHE A 386 -6.55 1.59 0.51
N ASN A 387 -5.41 1.65 -0.20
CA ASN A 387 -4.87 2.90 -0.75
C ASN A 387 -5.79 3.48 -1.83
N LEU A 388 -6.39 2.63 -2.68
CA LEU A 388 -7.38 3.08 -3.64
C LEU A 388 -8.67 3.50 -2.94
N GLN A 389 -9.11 2.79 -1.89
CA GLN A 389 -10.26 3.23 -1.10
C GLN A 389 -10.02 4.62 -0.48
N ALA A 390 -8.81 4.91 0.02
CA ALA A 390 -8.47 6.24 0.52
C ALA A 390 -8.54 7.30 -0.59
N ALA A 391 -8.07 6.96 -1.80
CA ALA A 391 -8.16 7.84 -2.96
C ALA A 391 -9.61 8.16 -3.33
N TRP A 392 -10.49 7.16 -3.33
CA TRP A 392 -11.93 7.34 -3.60
C TRP A 392 -12.62 8.17 -2.52
N SER A 393 -12.43 7.79 -1.25
CA SER A 393 -13.09 8.45 -0.11
C SER A 393 -12.69 9.91 0.03
N THR A 394 -11.42 10.25 -0.15
CA THR A 394 -10.93 11.64 -0.10
C THR A 394 -11.40 12.45 -1.29
N ALA A 395 -11.41 11.88 -2.50
CA ALA A 395 -11.90 12.53 -3.70
C ALA A 395 -13.40 12.87 -3.61
N PHE A 396 -14.19 11.94 -3.10
CA PHE A 396 -15.61 12.15 -2.88
C PHE A 396 -15.86 13.25 -1.83
N ALA A 397 -15.12 13.23 -0.71
CA ALA A 397 -15.24 14.25 0.31
C ALA A 397 -14.96 15.67 -0.23
N VAL A 398 -13.94 15.80 -1.10
CA VAL A 398 -13.70 17.06 -1.82
C VAL A 398 -14.90 17.43 -2.70
N ALA A 399 -15.36 16.51 -3.55
CA ALA A 399 -16.44 16.81 -4.49
C ALA A 399 -17.77 17.15 -3.81
N GLU A 400 -17.98 16.63 -2.59
CA GLU A 400 -19.19 16.91 -1.80
C GLU A 400 -19.18 18.30 -1.15
N HIS A 401 -17.99 18.85 -0.84
CA HIS A 401 -17.86 20.07 -0.04
C HIS A 401 -17.15 21.25 -0.75
N ILE A 402 -16.74 21.04 -2.00
CA ILE A 402 -16.04 22.07 -2.78
C ILE A 402 -16.92 23.27 -3.16
#